data_26ee51ffe15c1666b3235eb571e4d133
#
_entry.id   26ee51ffe15c1666b3235eb571e4d133
#
_cell.length_a   1.000
_cell.length_b   1.000
_cell.length_c   1.000
_cell.angle_alpha   90.00
_cell.angle_beta   90.00
_cell.angle_gamma   90.00
#
_symmetry.space_group_name_H-M   'P 1'
#
loop_
_entity.id
_entity.type
_entity.pdbx_description
1 polymer ?
#
loop_
_entity_poly.entity_id
_entity_poly.type
_entity_poly.pdbx_seq_one_letter_code
_entity_poly.pdbx_strand_id
1 'polypeptide(L)'
;MLQQTQVDTVIPYFETFLSRFPTVEDLASAKTDQVLHLWTGLGYYARARNLHHTAQIITKNFGGIFPKTTRELETLKGIGKSTAGAIAAISMGVRAPILDGNVKRVLARYRAIGGWPGHTKVSNNLWDLAEELLPSERVASYTQAIMDLGATVCNRINPACGTCPLRHDCVAYQDKTIEKFPGKKPTKAIPIRSVAMFILTNENHQVLLYKRPPNGIWGSLYSLPESPNHKTIPQLGNLVSESNKQAMDIEQAIVMDPIRHTFSHFHLDIQPIKLTINPDKLTVGNSDEWLWYPLNQSIEIGLAAPVKKLLSQISSQ
;
A
#
# COMPACT_ATOMS: atom_id res chain seq x y z
N MET A 1 9.24 0.35 0.26
CA MET A 1 8.38 1.29 -0.53
C MET A 1 8.18 0.83 -1.98
N LEU A 2 9.18 0.29 -2.65
CA LEU A 2 9.11 -0.12 -4.08
C LEU A 2 8.22 -1.32 -4.41
N GLN A 3 7.72 -2.08 -3.43
CA GLN A 3 6.75 -3.15 -3.68
C GLN A 3 5.49 -2.58 -4.35
N GLN A 4 5.27 -2.88 -5.63
CA GLN A 4 4.11 -2.44 -6.42
C GLN A 4 3.95 -0.92 -6.58
N THR A 5 5.02 -0.15 -6.43
CA THR A 5 5.04 1.30 -6.65
C THR A 5 6.23 1.66 -7.55
N GLN A 6 6.05 2.60 -8.46
CA GLN A 6 7.08 3.06 -9.38
C GLN A 6 8.16 3.86 -8.64
N VAL A 7 9.41 3.81 -9.13
CA VAL A 7 10.58 4.44 -8.50
C VAL A 7 10.39 5.94 -8.35
N ASP A 8 10.00 6.64 -9.41
CA ASP A 8 9.82 8.10 -9.41
C ASP A 8 8.78 8.56 -8.37
N THR A 9 7.75 7.75 -8.14
CA THR A 9 6.77 8.01 -7.08
C THR A 9 7.34 7.81 -5.69
N VAL A 10 8.28 6.87 -5.53
CA VAL A 10 8.83 6.50 -4.21
C VAL A 10 9.92 7.46 -3.74
N ILE A 11 10.73 8.03 -4.64
CA ILE A 11 11.88 8.88 -4.29
C ILE A 11 11.54 9.94 -3.22
N PRO A 12 10.57 10.86 -3.44
CA PRO A 12 10.29 11.91 -2.46
C PRO A 12 9.77 11.37 -1.12
N TYR A 13 9.03 10.27 -1.15
CA TYR A 13 8.60 9.61 0.09
C TYR A 13 9.75 8.95 0.85
N PHE A 14 10.67 8.34 0.12
CA PHE A 14 11.84 7.69 0.69
C PHE A 14 12.77 8.69 1.38
N GLU A 15 13.07 9.81 0.73
CA GLU A 15 13.89 10.88 1.27
C GLU A 15 13.26 11.47 2.54
N THR A 16 11.98 11.82 2.51
CA THR A 16 11.25 12.33 3.67
C THR A 16 11.22 11.31 4.81
N PHE A 17 11.02 10.03 4.49
CA PHE A 17 10.95 8.96 5.47
C PHE A 17 12.29 8.72 6.16
N LEU A 18 13.39 8.69 5.41
CA LEU A 18 14.74 8.55 5.96
C LEU A 18 15.18 9.78 6.77
N SER A 19 14.78 10.98 6.36
CA SER A 19 15.03 12.20 7.14
C SER A 19 14.34 12.13 8.51
N ARG A 20 13.15 11.54 8.58
CA ARG A 20 12.37 11.44 9.82
C ARG A 20 12.77 10.25 10.69
N PHE A 21 13.12 9.12 10.06
CA PHE A 21 13.49 7.86 10.69
C PHE A 21 14.81 7.34 10.12
N PRO A 22 15.96 7.95 10.49
CA PRO A 22 17.27 7.58 9.95
C PRO A 22 17.73 6.18 10.38
N THR A 23 17.27 5.69 11.52
CA THR A 23 17.61 4.37 12.05
C THR A 23 16.39 3.47 12.22
N VAL A 24 16.61 2.18 12.41
CA VAL A 24 15.53 1.23 12.71
C VAL A 24 14.90 1.49 14.08
N GLU A 25 15.68 1.98 15.03
CA GLU A 25 15.25 2.39 16.37
C GLU A 25 14.35 3.60 16.33
N ASP A 26 14.68 4.62 15.51
CA ASP A 26 13.83 5.80 15.31
C ASP A 26 12.47 5.38 14.75
N LEU A 27 12.49 4.51 13.74
CA LEU A 27 11.25 3.98 13.17
C LEU A 27 10.47 3.15 14.19
N ALA A 28 11.14 2.29 14.97
CA ALA A 28 10.50 1.43 15.97
C ALA A 28 9.82 2.22 17.08
N SER A 29 10.41 3.33 17.52
CA SER A 29 9.90 4.19 18.60
C SER A 29 8.80 5.16 18.15
N ALA A 30 8.63 5.35 16.84
CA ALA A 30 7.63 6.26 16.30
C ALA A 30 6.19 5.80 16.61
N LYS A 31 5.25 6.75 16.70
CA LYS A 31 3.83 6.41 16.71
C LYS A 31 3.38 5.91 15.34
N THR A 32 2.51 4.91 15.31
CA THR A 32 1.98 4.37 14.05
C THR A 32 1.38 5.45 13.16
N ASP A 33 0.72 6.45 13.74
CA ASP A 33 0.10 7.54 12.99
C ASP A 33 1.14 8.41 12.26
N GLN A 34 2.30 8.65 12.85
CA GLN A 34 3.41 9.38 12.18
C GLN A 34 3.94 8.59 10.98
N VAL A 35 4.11 7.27 11.13
CA VAL A 35 4.55 6.39 10.04
C VAL A 35 3.53 6.38 8.90
N LEU A 36 2.24 6.27 9.23
CA LEU A 36 1.15 6.26 8.26
C LEU A 36 0.95 7.64 7.60
N HIS A 37 1.20 8.73 8.33
CA HIS A 37 1.18 10.08 7.79
C HIS A 37 2.20 10.25 6.65
N LEU A 38 3.46 9.89 6.90
CA LEU A 38 4.53 9.95 5.89
C LEU A 38 4.32 8.99 4.71
N TRP A 39 3.46 7.97 4.89
CA TRP A 39 3.11 7.02 3.83
C TRP A 39 1.86 7.44 3.04
N THR A 40 1.18 8.51 3.46
CA THR A 40 -0.11 8.92 2.89
C THR A 40 0.03 9.31 1.42
N GLY A 41 -0.62 8.55 0.53
CA GLY A 41 -0.56 8.70 -0.93
C GLY A 41 0.12 7.54 -1.65
N LEU A 42 1.05 6.81 -1.01
CA LEU A 42 1.71 5.63 -1.62
C LEU A 42 0.80 4.41 -1.80
N GLY A 43 -0.33 4.36 -1.07
CA GLY A 43 -1.22 3.19 -1.09
C GLY A 43 -0.65 1.95 -0.41
N TYR A 44 -1.45 0.86 -0.39
CA TYR A 44 -1.06 -0.41 0.24
C TYR A 44 -0.50 -0.23 1.64
N TYR A 45 -1.21 0.47 2.50
CA TYR A 45 -0.78 0.88 3.85
C TYR A 45 -0.39 -0.27 4.78
N ALA A 46 -0.80 -1.50 4.46
CA ALA A 46 -0.31 -2.68 5.16
C ALA A 46 1.22 -2.81 5.10
N ARG A 47 1.87 -2.29 4.02
CA ARG A 47 3.33 -2.25 3.92
C ARG A 47 3.96 -1.37 4.99
N ALA A 48 3.39 -0.18 5.21
CA ALA A 48 3.87 0.75 6.25
C ALA A 48 3.68 0.15 7.64
N ARG A 49 2.51 -0.43 7.92
CA ARG A 49 2.26 -1.11 9.20
C ARG A 49 3.21 -2.30 9.43
N ASN A 50 3.44 -3.10 8.39
CA ASN A 50 4.36 -4.23 8.48
C ASN A 50 5.81 -3.75 8.65
N LEU A 51 6.23 -2.71 7.93
CA LEU A 51 7.55 -2.10 8.08
C LEU A 51 7.78 -1.61 9.51
N HIS A 52 6.83 -0.85 10.06
CA HIS A 52 6.88 -0.35 11.43
C HIS A 52 6.91 -1.50 12.46
N HIS A 53 6.01 -2.47 12.32
CA HIS A 53 5.99 -3.64 13.21
C HIS A 53 7.29 -4.45 13.13
N THR A 54 7.85 -4.62 11.94
CA THR A 54 9.14 -5.29 11.76
C THR A 54 10.27 -4.51 12.41
N ALA A 55 10.31 -3.19 12.29
CA ALA A 55 11.28 -2.36 13.01
C ALA A 55 11.20 -2.57 14.52
N GLN A 56 9.99 -2.62 15.09
CA GLN A 56 9.78 -2.90 16.52
C GLN A 56 10.30 -4.28 16.92
N ILE A 57 10.07 -5.32 16.09
CA ILE A 57 10.60 -6.67 16.35
C ILE A 57 12.13 -6.67 16.28
N ILE A 58 12.72 -6.05 15.26
CA ILE A 58 14.18 -5.97 15.08
C ILE A 58 14.83 -5.29 16.29
N THR A 59 14.29 -4.16 16.72
CA THR A 59 14.83 -3.44 17.88
C THR A 59 14.66 -4.25 19.17
N LYS A 60 13.46 -4.80 19.40
CA LYS A 60 13.14 -5.50 20.67
C LYS A 60 13.82 -6.86 20.80
N ASN A 61 13.80 -7.66 19.73
CA ASN A 61 14.18 -9.07 19.80
C ASN A 61 15.61 -9.32 19.26
N PHE A 62 16.13 -8.39 18.44
CA PHE A 62 17.43 -8.56 17.79
C PHE A 62 18.40 -7.40 18.06
N GLY A 63 18.06 -6.49 19.01
CA GLY A 63 18.93 -5.39 19.41
C GLY A 63 19.29 -4.43 18.25
N GLY A 64 18.38 -4.22 17.30
CA GLY A 64 18.60 -3.37 16.11
C GLY A 64 19.32 -4.08 14.96
N ILE A 65 19.78 -5.31 15.13
CA ILE A 65 20.54 -6.06 14.14
C ILE A 65 19.61 -6.98 13.33
N PHE A 66 19.63 -6.85 12.00
CA PHE A 66 18.80 -7.71 11.14
C PHE A 66 19.29 -9.17 11.14
N PRO A 67 18.36 -10.16 11.15
CA PRO A 67 18.69 -11.56 10.96
C PRO A 67 19.46 -11.78 9.65
N LYS A 68 20.43 -12.68 9.65
CA LYS A 68 21.33 -12.91 8.51
C LYS A 68 20.88 -14.02 7.56
N THR A 69 19.86 -14.76 7.92
CA THR A 69 19.34 -15.86 7.07
C THR A 69 18.00 -15.49 6.43
N THR A 70 17.76 -15.92 5.21
CA THR A 70 16.46 -15.73 4.52
C THR A 70 15.32 -16.34 5.32
N ARG A 71 15.54 -17.47 5.97
CA ARG A 71 14.54 -18.17 6.81
C ARG A 71 14.07 -17.31 7.98
N GLU A 72 14.99 -16.66 8.68
CA GLU A 72 14.65 -15.75 9.77
C GLU A 72 14.00 -14.47 9.25
N LEU A 73 14.50 -13.90 8.15
CA LEU A 73 13.90 -12.73 7.52
C LEU A 73 12.44 -12.99 7.10
N GLU A 74 12.11 -14.19 6.61
CA GLU A 74 10.75 -14.57 6.22
C GLU A 74 9.77 -14.66 7.40
N THR A 75 10.26 -14.77 8.64
CA THR A 75 9.39 -14.72 9.84
C THR A 75 8.88 -13.32 10.14
N LEU A 76 9.50 -12.30 9.57
CA LEU A 76 9.15 -10.90 9.80
C LEU A 76 7.95 -10.48 8.93
N LYS A 77 7.02 -9.73 9.51
CA LYS A 77 5.81 -9.30 8.79
C LYS A 77 6.12 -8.45 7.57
N GLY A 78 5.56 -8.85 6.42
CA GLY A 78 5.73 -8.14 5.15
C GLY A 78 6.99 -8.52 4.37
N ILE A 79 7.79 -9.43 4.90
CA ILE A 79 8.97 -10.00 4.26
C ILE A 79 8.63 -11.42 3.81
N GLY A 80 8.31 -11.57 2.52
CA GLY A 80 8.15 -12.89 1.90
C GLY A 80 9.46 -13.36 1.24
N LYS A 81 9.48 -14.61 0.74
CA LYS A 81 10.66 -15.28 0.15
C LYS A 81 11.49 -14.38 -0.78
N SER A 82 10.84 -13.69 -1.75
CA SER A 82 11.55 -12.81 -2.68
C SER A 82 12.14 -11.57 -2.00
N THR A 83 11.43 -10.98 -1.03
CA THR A 83 11.94 -9.82 -0.28
C THR A 83 13.09 -10.22 0.66
N ALA A 84 12.99 -11.38 1.32
CA ALA A 84 14.06 -11.94 2.14
C ALA A 84 15.32 -12.20 1.30
N GLY A 85 15.15 -12.77 0.10
CA GLY A 85 16.25 -12.98 -0.86
C GLY A 85 16.90 -11.67 -1.27
N ALA A 86 16.11 -10.61 -1.57
CA ALA A 86 16.65 -9.30 -1.94
C ALA A 86 17.44 -8.65 -0.80
N ILE A 87 16.90 -8.69 0.42
CA ILE A 87 17.60 -8.16 1.61
C ILE A 87 18.91 -8.92 1.82
N ALA A 88 18.87 -10.25 1.82
CA ALA A 88 20.05 -11.09 2.03
C ALA A 88 21.12 -10.87 0.96
N ALA A 89 20.74 -10.81 -0.32
CA ALA A 89 21.67 -10.61 -1.42
C ALA A 89 22.28 -9.20 -1.44
N ILE A 90 21.43 -8.16 -1.36
CA ILE A 90 21.87 -6.77 -1.55
C ILE A 90 22.59 -6.24 -0.32
N SER A 91 22.04 -6.50 0.89
CA SER A 91 22.56 -5.89 2.11
C SER A 91 23.60 -6.75 2.83
N MET A 92 23.65 -8.06 2.54
CA MET A 92 24.49 -9.01 3.29
C MET A 92 25.41 -9.84 2.38
N GLY A 93 25.30 -9.73 1.05
CA GLY A 93 26.09 -10.54 0.11
C GLY A 93 25.77 -12.04 0.13
N VAL A 94 24.66 -12.43 0.74
CA VAL A 94 24.24 -13.83 0.85
C VAL A 94 23.59 -14.30 -0.45
N ARG A 95 24.01 -15.44 -0.97
CA ARG A 95 23.43 -16.04 -2.18
C ARG A 95 22.01 -16.49 -1.91
N ALA A 96 21.04 -15.73 -2.42
CA ALA A 96 19.61 -16.00 -2.28
C ALA A 96 18.84 -15.51 -3.51
N PRO A 97 18.01 -16.39 -4.13
CA PRO A 97 17.24 -16.02 -5.33
C PRO A 97 16.10 -15.07 -4.98
N ILE A 98 15.70 -14.30 -5.98
CA ILE A 98 14.52 -13.43 -5.93
C ILE A 98 13.57 -13.76 -7.08
N LEU A 99 12.27 -13.53 -6.84
CA LEU A 99 11.25 -13.74 -7.87
C LEU A 99 10.09 -12.77 -7.68
N ASP A 100 10.36 -11.47 -7.86
CA ASP A 100 9.35 -10.43 -7.86
C ASP A 100 8.61 -10.34 -9.22
N GLY A 101 7.71 -9.38 -9.39
CA GLY A 101 6.95 -9.22 -10.63
C GLY A 101 7.81 -8.91 -11.86
N ASN A 102 8.92 -8.19 -11.68
CA ASN A 102 9.86 -7.85 -12.74
C ASN A 102 10.68 -9.09 -13.14
N VAL A 103 11.26 -9.76 -12.15
CA VAL A 103 12.06 -10.97 -12.35
C VAL A 103 11.23 -12.10 -12.96
N LYS A 104 9.99 -12.32 -12.50
CA LYS A 104 9.05 -13.27 -13.12
C LYS A 104 8.89 -13.02 -14.61
N ARG A 105 8.75 -11.77 -15.03
CA ARG A 105 8.59 -11.40 -16.44
C ARG A 105 9.85 -11.62 -17.24
N VAL A 106 11.01 -11.23 -16.70
CA VAL A 106 12.30 -11.44 -17.35
C VAL A 106 12.55 -12.94 -17.57
N LEU A 107 12.46 -13.75 -16.51
CA LEU A 107 12.73 -15.20 -16.57
C LEU A 107 11.72 -15.95 -17.44
N ALA A 108 10.42 -15.59 -17.35
CA ALA A 108 9.40 -16.20 -18.19
C ALA A 108 9.65 -15.96 -19.70
N ARG A 109 10.13 -14.78 -20.07
CA ARG A 109 10.53 -14.47 -21.46
C ARG A 109 11.85 -15.10 -21.84
N TYR A 110 12.81 -15.06 -20.95
CA TYR A 110 14.17 -15.61 -21.23
C TYR A 110 14.14 -17.09 -21.59
N ARG A 111 13.34 -17.90 -20.88
CA ARG A 111 13.18 -19.35 -21.14
C ARG A 111 11.81 -19.75 -21.69
N ALA A 112 11.02 -18.81 -22.19
CA ALA A 112 9.67 -19.04 -22.73
C ALA A 112 8.76 -19.88 -21.80
N ILE A 113 8.80 -19.64 -20.47
CA ILE A 113 7.98 -20.35 -19.49
C ILE A 113 6.55 -19.89 -19.60
N GLY A 114 5.67 -20.76 -20.11
CA GLY A 114 4.26 -20.50 -20.32
C GLY A 114 3.42 -20.56 -19.04
N GLY A 115 2.20 -20.03 -19.14
CA GLY A 115 1.24 -20.02 -18.05
C GLY A 115 1.35 -18.80 -17.15
N TRP A 116 0.33 -18.64 -16.30
CA TRP A 116 0.27 -17.52 -15.37
C TRP A 116 1.23 -17.75 -14.17
N PRO A 117 2.16 -16.81 -13.86
CA PRO A 117 3.12 -16.97 -12.76
C PRO A 117 2.54 -17.05 -11.34
N GLY A 118 1.24 -16.80 -11.17
CA GLY A 118 0.52 -17.05 -9.93
C GLY A 118 0.04 -18.49 -9.75
N HIS A 119 0.16 -19.33 -10.76
CA HIS A 119 -0.12 -20.76 -10.66
C HIS A 119 1.09 -21.47 -10.04
N THR A 120 0.87 -22.32 -9.04
CA THR A 120 1.95 -22.96 -8.23
C THR A 120 3.01 -23.64 -9.10
N LYS A 121 2.62 -24.45 -10.08
CA LYS A 121 3.57 -25.14 -10.97
C LYS A 121 4.45 -24.15 -11.74
N VAL A 122 3.87 -23.10 -12.31
CA VAL A 122 4.62 -22.06 -13.06
C VAL A 122 5.53 -21.27 -12.12
N SER A 123 5.03 -20.93 -10.93
CA SER A 123 5.83 -20.25 -9.91
C SER A 123 7.03 -21.06 -9.48
N ASN A 124 6.87 -22.39 -9.25
CA ASN A 124 7.98 -23.27 -8.88
C ASN A 124 9.03 -23.35 -9.99
N ASN A 125 8.63 -23.56 -11.23
CA ASN A 125 9.56 -23.56 -12.37
C ASN A 125 10.36 -22.25 -12.49
N LEU A 126 9.72 -21.11 -12.19
CA LEU A 126 10.40 -19.81 -12.20
C LEU A 126 11.35 -19.66 -11.00
N TRP A 127 11.04 -20.23 -9.84
CA TRP A 127 11.93 -20.23 -8.70
C TRP A 127 13.16 -21.14 -8.95
N ASP A 128 12.96 -22.31 -9.55
CA ASP A 128 14.04 -23.22 -9.91
C ASP A 128 15.00 -22.55 -10.91
N LEU A 129 14.45 -21.87 -11.92
CA LEU A 129 15.24 -21.09 -12.86
C LEU A 129 15.95 -19.89 -12.20
N ALA A 130 15.31 -19.21 -11.25
CA ALA A 130 15.94 -18.11 -10.52
C ALA A 130 17.12 -18.61 -9.67
N GLU A 131 17.03 -19.80 -9.09
CA GLU A 131 18.12 -20.45 -8.35
C GLU A 131 19.26 -20.90 -9.28
N GLU A 132 18.92 -21.51 -10.43
CA GLU A 132 19.87 -21.97 -11.45
C GLU A 132 20.74 -20.81 -11.98
N LEU A 133 20.11 -19.68 -12.29
CA LEU A 133 20.79 -18.52 -12.89
C LEU A 133 21.50 -17.63 -11.87
N LEU A 134 21.31 -17.87 -10.58
CA LEU A 134 21.91 -17.06 -9.53
C LEU A 134 23.42 -17.35 -9.43
N PRO A 135 24.29 -16.35 -9.65
CA PRO A 135 25.74 -16.56 -9.60
C PRO A 135 26.22 -16.83 -8.16
N SER A 136 27.42 -17.43 -8.05
CA SER A 136 28.12 -17.61 -6.77
C SER A 136 28.77 -16.34 -6.25
N GLU A 137 29.13 -15.41 -7.16
CA GLU A 137 29.81 -14.16 -6.87
C GLU A 137 28.98 -12.97 -7.33
N ARG A 138 29.23 -11.78 -6.76
CA ARG A 138 28.57 -10.53 -7.11
C ARG A 138 27.03 -10.61 -7.05
N VAL A 139 26.52 -11.39 -6.09
CA VAL A 139 25.06 -11.65 -5.94
C VAL A 139 24.24 -10.38 -5.78
N ALA A 140 24.75 -9.37 -5.05
CA ALA A 140 24.08 -8.08 -4.90
C ALA A 140 23.90 -7.37 -6.25
N SER A 141 24.97 -7.31 -7.06
CA SER A 141 24.93 -6.70 -8.40
C SER A 141 23.99 -7.42 -9.34
N TYR A 142 23.99 -8.77 -9.32
CA TYR A 142 23.06 -9.56 -10.12
C TYR A 142 21.61 -9.34 -9.71
N THR A 143 21.34 -9.36 -8.39
CA THR A 143 20.00 -9.17 -7.85
C THR A 143 19.44 -7.78 -8.22
N GLN A 144 20.25 -6.74 -8.11
CA GLN A 144 19.86 -5.40 -8.54
C GLN A 144 19.65 -5.34 -10.07
N ALA A 145 20.61 -5.86 -10.85
CA ALA A 145 20.57 -5.80 -12.31
C ALA A 145 19.33 -6.51 -12.90
N ILE A 146 18.93 -7.67 -12.39
CA ILE A 146 17.76 -8.38 -12.91
C ILE A 146 16.45 -7.67 -12.57
N MET A 147 16.37 -6.98 -11.42
CA MET A 147 15.22 -6.12 -11.09
C MET A 147 15.17 -4.90 -12.02
N ASP A 148 16.30 -4.22 -12.22
CA ASP A 148 16.41 -3.04 -13.08
C ASP A 148 16.12 -3.40 -14.55
N LEU A 149 16.64 -4.53 -15.04
CA LEU A 149 16.33 -5.03 -16.37
C LEU A 149 14.82 -5.20 -16.56
N GLY A 150 14.14 -5.76 -15.57
CA GLY A 150 12.70 -5.87 -15.59
C GLY A 150 11.98 -4.51 -15.52
N ALA A 151 12.47 -3.57 -14.73
CA ALA A 151 11.84 -2.27 -14.54
C ALA A 151 12.03 -1.34 -15.75
N THR A 152 13.20 -1.36 -16.42
CA THR A 152 13.59 -0.34 -17.40
C THR A 152 13.62 -0.84 -18.85
N VAL A 153 14.01 -2.09 -19.08
CA VAL A 153 14.22 -2.65 -20.44
C VAL A 153 13.14 -3.68 -20.80
N CYS A 154 13.02 -4.74 -20.00
CA CYS A 154 12.06 -5.82 -20.25
C CYS A 154 10.66 -5.44 -19.75
N ASN A 155 10.13 -4.32 -20.19
CA ASN A 155 8.85 -3.77 -19.77
C ASN A 155 7.67 -4.69 -20.14
N ARG A 156 6.55 -4.52 -19.41
CA ARG A 156 5.32 -5.30 -19.66
C ARG A 156 4.77 -5.05 -21.06
N ILE A 157 4.74 -3.80 -21.47
CA ILE A 157 4.27 -3.33 -22.79
C ILE A 157 5.48 -2.72 -23.48
N ASN A 158 5.66 -3.02 -24.76
CA ASN A 158 6.74 -2.50 -25.60
C ASN A 158 8.14 -2.62 -24.96
N PRO A 159 8.64 -3.84 -24.64
CA PRO A 159 9.98 -4.00 -24.12
C PRO A 159 11.05 -3.57 -25.12
N ALA A 160 12.10 -2.92 -24.63
CA ALA A 160 13.23 -2.44 -25.43
C ALA A 160 14.22 -3.58 -25.78
N CYS A 161 13.75 -4.61 -26.48
CA CYS A 161 14.54 -5.80 -26.78
C CYS A 161 15.78 -5.52 -27.60
N GLY A 162 15.80 -4.47 -28.43
CA GLY A 162 16.97 -4.08 -29.23
C GLY A 162 18.19 -3.72 -28.40
N THR A 163 17.98 -3.15 -27.20
CA THR A 163 19.05 -2.76 -26.24
C THR A 163 19.21 -3.75 -25.09
N CYS A 164 18.43 -4.83 -25.07
CA CYS A 164 18.47 -5.81 -23.98
C CYS A 164 19.76 -6.64 -24.02
N PRO A 165 20.51 -6.69 -22.93
CA PRO A 165 21.76 -7.48 -22.88
C PRO A 165 21.53 -8.99 -23.03
N LEU A 166 20.30 -9.46 -22.72
CA LEU A 166 19.94 -10.88 -22.81
C LEU A 166 19.34 -11.30 -24.16
N ARG A 167 19.27 -10.38 -25.15
CA ARG A 167 18.50 -10.62 -26.40
C ARG A 167 18.95 -11.85 -27.17
N HIS A 168 20.26 -12.14 -27.16
CA HIS A 168 20.84 -13.23 -27.94
C HIS A 168 20.44 -14.62 -27.43
N ASP A 169 20.21 -14.74 -26.12
CA ASP A 169 19.84 -16.00 -25.46
C ASP A 169 18.37 -16.03 -25.03
N CYS A 170 17.61 -14.96 -25.33
CA CYS A 170 16.21 -14.85 -24.94
C CYS A 170 15.30 -15.63 -25.92
N VAL A 171 14.81 -16.79 -25.50
CA VAL A 171 13.96 -17.67 -26.32
C VAL A 171 12.72 -16.95 -26.85
N ALA A 172 12.01 -16.20 -26.00
CA ALA A 172 10.81 -15.48 -26.44
C ALA A 172 11.12 -14.40 -27.49
N TYR A 173 12.33 -13.81 -27.48
CA TYR A 173 12.74 -12.85 -28.50
C TYR A 173 13.07 -13.56 -29.82
N GLN A 174 13.84 -14.64 -29.77
CA GLN A 174 14.21 -15.43 -30.95
C GLN A 174 12.96 -15.97 -31.67
N ASP A 175 12.01 -16.50 -30.89
CA ASP A 175 10.75 -17.06 -31.39
C ASP A 175 9.70 -16.00 -31.75
N LYS A 176 9.97 -14.71 -31.55
CA LYS A 176 9.02 -13.60 -31.75
C LYS A 176 7.72 -13.77 -30.95
N THR A 177 7.82 -14.31 -29.74
CA THR A 177 6.67 -14.68 -28.87
C THR A 177 6.63 -13.90 -27.55
N ILE A 178 7.34 -12.77 -27.44
CA ILE A 178 7.48 -11.97 -26.21
C ILE A 178 6.14 -11.66 -25.54
N GLU A 179 5.11 -11.35 -26.32
CA GLU A 179 3.79 -10.98 -25.83
C GLU A 179 3.03 -12.14 -25.16
N LYS A 180 3.42 -13.37 -25.44
CA LYS A 180 2.85 -14.57 -24.82
C LYS A 180 3.31 -14.75 -23.38
N PHE A 181 4.44 -14.12 -22.99
CA PHE A 181 5.10 -14.32 -21.72
C PHE A 181 5.23 -13.04 -20.87
N PRO A 182 4.97 -13.13 -19.57
CA PRO A 182 4.33 -14.25 -18.87
C PRO A 182 2.87 -14.40 -19.25
N GLY A 183 2.31 -15.60 -19.10
CA GLY A 183 0.88 -15.83 -19.29
C GLY A 183 0.03 -14.93 -18.38
N LYS A 184 -1.12 -14.51 -18.88
CA LYS A 184 -2.01 -13.56 -18.19
C LYS A 184 -2.78 -14.25 -17.06
N LYS A 185 -3.00 -13.50 -15.97
CA LYS A 185 -3.96 -13.91 -14.94
C LYS A 185 -5.36 -14.01 -15.57
N PRO A 186 -6.11 -15.08 -15.29
CA PRO A 186 -7.53 -15.13 -15.69
C PRO A 186 -8.27 -13.90 -15.17
N THR A 187 -8.95 -13.20 -16.07
CA THR A 187 -9.72 -12.00 -15.74
C THR A 187 -11.01 -12.38 -15.00
N LYS A 188 -11.24 -11.75 -13.86
CA LYS A 188 -12.54 -11.75 -13.18
C LYS A 188 -13.07 -10.33 -13.21
N ALA A 189 -14.37 -10.16 -13.39
CA ALA A 189 -15.01 -8.86 -13.24
C ALA A 189 -14.69 -8.28 -11.85
N ILE A 190 -14.31 -7.02 -11.83
CA ILE A 190 -14.02 -6.31 -10.57
C ILE A 190 -15.36 -5.86 -10.01
N PRO A 191 -15.79 -6.34 -8.81
CA PRO A 191 -17.07 -5.95 -8.22
C PRO A 191 -17.07 -4.47 -7.83
N ILE A 192 -18.25 -3.87 -7.86
CA ILE A 192 -18.49 -2.49 -7.41
C ILE A 192 -19.18 -2.56 -6.05
N ARG A 193 -18.74 -1.73 -5.12
CA ARG A 193 -19.35 -1.47 -3.82
C ARG A 193 -19.67 -0.01 -3.71
N SER A 194 -20.76 0.35 -3.01
CA SER A 194 -21.14 1.73 -2.78
C SER A 194 -21.20 2.02 -1.29
N VAL A 195 -20.82 3.25 -0.93
CA VAL A 195 -20.84 3.72 0.46
C VAL A 195 -21.12 5.22 0.49
N ALA A 196 -21.89 5.69 1.46
CA ALA A 196 -21.92 7.11 1.80
C ALA A 196 -20.81 7.42 2.82
N MET A 197 -20.10 8.51 2.62
CA MET A 197 -19.16 9.07 3.59
C MET A 197 -19.68 10.42 4.08
N PHE A 198 -19.76 10.56 5.41
CA PHE A 198 -20.32 11.74 6.05
C PHE A 198 -19.21 12.70 6.48
N ILE A 199 -19.26 13.92 5.96
CA ILE A 199 -18.37 15.02 6.30
C ILE A 199 -19.09 15.84 7.38
N LEU A 200 -18.82 15.48 8.63
CA LEU A 200 -19.43 16.15 9.77
C LEU A 200 -18.54 17.31 10.19
N THR A 201 -19.01 18.53 9.94
CA THR A 201 -18.29 19.76 10.27
C THR A 201 -18.88 20.43 11.52
N ASN A 202 -18.05 21.12 12.29
CA ASN A 202 -18.46 21.97 13.41
C ASN A 202 -18.19 23.46 13.12
N GLU A 203 -18.63 24.32 14.03
CA GLU A 203 -18.44 25.80 13.95
C GLU A 203 -16.97 26.24 14.01
N ASN A 204 -16.08 25.37 14.54
CA ASN A 204 -14.63 25.61 14.62
C ASN A 204 -13.87 25.20 13.36
N HIS A 205 -14.56 24.99 12.22
CA HIS A 205 -13.95 24.51 10.98
C HIS A 205 -13.16 23.21 11.15
N GLN A 206 -13.71 22.27 11.91
CA GLN A 206 -13.12 20.93 12.09
C GLN A 206 -14.05 19.88 11.48
N VAL A 207 -13.48 18.76 11.05
CA VAL A 207 -14.18 17.60 10.53
C VAL A 207 -13.99 16.41 11.46
N LEU A 208 -15.08 15.73 11.80
CA LEU A 208 -15.00 14.53 12.63
C LEU A 208 -14.49 13.35 11.81
N LEU A 209 -13.36 12.79 12.25
CA LEU A 209 -12.77 11.58 11.70
C LEU A 209 -12.78 10.46 12.73
N TYR A 210 -12.87 9.23 12.27
CA TYR A 210 -12.68 8.05 13.10
C TYR A 210 -11.50 7.19 12.62
N LYS A 211 -10.80 6.57 13.56
CA LYS A 211 -9.70 5.65 13.28
C LYS A 211 -10.27 4.29 12.93
N ARG A 212 -9.96 3.80 11.74
CA ARG A 212 -10.41 2.48 11.30
C ARG A 212 -9.72 1.36 12.09
N PRO A 213 -10.37 0.24 12.30
CA PRO A 213 -9.73 -0.95 12.87
C PRO A 213 -8.44 -1.32 12.11
N PRO A 214 -7.48 -1.98 12.74
CA PRO A 214 -6.20 -2.31 12.12
C PRO A 214 -6.32 -3.24 10.91
N ASN A 215 -7.43 -3.98 10.80
CA ASN A 215 -7.72 -4.91 9.72
C ASN A 215 -8.67 -4.28 8.68
N GLY A 216 -8.71 -4.87 7.48
CA GLY A 216 -9.57 -4.40 6.39
C GLY A 216 -8.93 -3.30 5.53
N ILE A 217 -9.77 -2.67 4.70
CA ILE A 217 -9.33 -1.57 3.84
C ILE A 217 -9.01 -0.34 4.71
N TRP A 218 -7.91 0.35 4.37
CA TRP A 218 -7.44 1.54 5.08
C TRP A 218 -7.25 1.33 6.60
N GLY A 219 -6.95 0.09 7.02
CA GLY A 219 -6.79 -0.23 8.44
C GLY A 219 -5.81 0.70 9.13
N SER A 220 -6.15 1.11 10.36
CA SER A 220 -5.45 2.09 11.20
C SER A 220 -5.35 3.51 10.62
N LEU A 221 -5.97 3.81 9.47
CA LEU A 221 -6.06 5.17 8.96
C LEU A 221 -7.28 5.87 9.54
N TYR A 222 -7.22 7.19 9.62
CA TYR A 222 -8.40 8.00 9.87
C TYR A 222 -9.25 8.13 8.61
N SER A 223 -10.55 8.03 8.80
CA SER A 223 -11.56 8.05 7.74
C SER A 223 -12.77 8.87 8.18
N LEU A 224 -13.57 9.28 7.22
CA LEU A 224 -14.90 9.84 7.48
C LEU A 224 -15.83 8.70 7.93
N PRO A 225 -16.80 8.98 8.83
CA PRO A 225 -17.89 8.05 9.14
C PRO A 225 -18.60 7.60 7.86
N GLU A 226 -18.96 6.33 7.79
CA GLU A 226 -19.51 5.74 6.56
C GLU A 226 -20.78 4.91 6.81
N SER A 227 -21.65 4.82 5.80
CA SER A 227 -22.85 3.98 5.83
C SER A 227 -23.12 3.35 4.48
N PRO A 228 -23.52 2.08 4.45
CA PRO A 228 -23.92 1.41 3.20
C PRO A 228 -25.30 1.86 2.70
N ASN A 229 -26.14 2.47 3.53
CA ASN A 229 -27.55 2.77 3.23
C ASN A 229 -27.91 4.26 3.20
N HIS A 230 -26.97 5.17 3.34
CA HIS A 230 -27.14 6.62 3.36
C HIS A 230 -28.07 7.20 4.47
N LYS A 231 -28.65 6.34 5.29
CA LYS A 231 -29.68 6.75 6.28
C LYS A 231 -29.18 6.77 7.71
N THR A 232 -28.18 5.96 8.03
CA THR A 232 -27.64 5.84 9.38
C THR A 232 -26.14 5.85 9.33
N ILE A 233 -25.51 6.37 10.35
CA ILE A 233 -24.04 6.35 10.53
C ILE A 233 -23.73 5.37 11.66
N PRO A 234 -23.47 4.08 11.35
CA PRO A 234 -23.31 3.05 12.38
C PRO A 234 -22.23 3.37 13.41
N GLN A 235 -21.16 4.07 12.98
CA GLN A 235 -20.05 4.46 13.86
C GLN A 235 -20.47 5.46 14.94
N LEU A 236 -21.53 6.22 14.70
CA LEU A 236 -22.05 7.20 15.66
C LEU A 236 -23.11 6.61 16.62
N GLY A 237 -23.56 5.38 16.40
CA GLY A 237 -24.68 4.79 17.15
C GLY A 237 -24.49 4.77 18.68
N ASN A 238 -23.25 4.70 19.16
CA ASN A 238 -22.94 4.72 20.59
C ASN A 238 -22.52 6.12 21.10
N LEU A 239 -22.39 7.09 20.20
CA LEU A 239 -21.84 8.41 20.49
C LEU A 239 -22.93 9.50 20.49
N VAL A 240 -24.11 9.17 20.00
CA VAL A 240 -25.27 10.05 19.98
C VAL A 240 -26.28 9.51 21.00
N SER A 241 -26.65 10.31 21.98
CA SER A 241 -27.72 9.92 22.90
C SER A 241 -29.01 9.64 22.13
N GLU A 242 -29.86 8.75 22.63
CA GLU A 242 -31.14 8.39 22.00
C GLU A 242 -32.00 9.63 21.66
N SER A 243 -31.95 10.66 22.55
CA SER A 243 -32.60 11.95 22.34
C SER A 243 -32.03 12.78 21.19
N ASN A 244 -30.76 12.55 20.80
CA ASN A 244 -30.06 13.29 19.77
C ASN A 244 -29.99 12.55 18.42
N LYS A 245 -30.42 11.28 18.35
CA LYS A 245 -30.50 10.50 17.09
C LYS A 245 -31.45 11.15 16.06
N GLN A 246 -32.48 11.86 16.51
CA GLN A 246 -33.40 12.64 15.66
C GLN A 246 -32.84 14.03 15.29
N ALA A 247 -31.79 14.50 15.96
CA ALA A 247 -31.28 15.88 15.83
C ALA A 247 -30.14 16.02 14.79
N MET A 248 -29.77 14.95 14.10
CA MET A 248 -29.02 15.06 12.85
C MET A 248 -30.00 15.41 11.75
N ASP A 249 -30.18 16.70 11.55
CA ASP A 249 -31.08 17.27 10.53
C ASP A 249 -30.52 16.92 9.14
N ILE A 250 -30.85 15.71 8.66
CA ILE A 250 -30.43 15.21 7.34
C ILE A 250 -31.07 16.07 6.23
N GLU A 251 -32.10 16.85 6.56
CA GLU A 251 -32.76 17.77 5.63
C GLU A 251 -31.86 18.93 5.16
N GLN A 252 -30.81 19.27 5.91
CA GLN A 252 -29.79 20.25 5.52
C GLN A 252 -28.52 19.63 4.94
N ALA A 253 -28.54 18.35 4.61
CA ALA A 253 -27.39 17.67 4.06
C ALA A 253 -27.07 18.13 2.64
N ILE A 254 -25.80 18.49 2.40
CA ILE A 254 -25.30 18.80 1.07
C ILE A 254 -24.70 17.52 0.48
N VAL A 255 -25.34 17.00 -0.56
CA VAL A 255 -24.83 15.87 -1.33
C VAL A 255 -23.80 16.39 -2.33
N MET A 256 -22.56 15.92 -2.23
CA MET A 256 -21.45 16.31 -3.10
C MET A 256 -21.31 15.33 -4.27
N ASP A 257 -20.49 15.68 -5.26
CA ASP A 257 -20.23 14.82 -6.41
C ASP A 257 -19.61 13.47 -5.97
N PRO A 258 -20.06 12.36 -6.56
CA PRO A 258 -19.58 11.03 -6.20
C PRO A 258 -18.12 10.85 -6.62
N ILE A 259 -17.38 10.07 -5.84
CA ILE A 259 -15.99 9.74 -6.09
C ILE A 259 -15.83 8.23 -6.21
N ARG A 260 -15.18 7.75 -7.29
CA ARG A 260 -14.75 6.35 -7.40
C ARG A 260 -13.32 6.18 -6.93
N HIS A 261 -13.13 5.28 -5.96
CA HIS A 261 -11.81 4.78 -5.56
C HIS A 261 -11.64 3.33 -5.98
N THR A 262 -10.52 3.03 -6.67
CA THR A 262 -10.28 1.68 -7.21
C THR A 262 -9.24 0.95 -6.38
N PHE A 263 -9.64 -0.18 -5.82
CA PHE A 263 -8.74 -1.16 -5.23
C PHE A 263 -8.40 -2.25 -6.27
N SER A 264 -7.39 -3.06 -5.98
CA SER A 264 -7.00 -4.19 -6.85
C SER A 264 -8.07 -5.27 -7.03
N HIS A 265 -9.10 -5.31 -6.16
CA HIS A 265 -10.11 -6.37 -6.09
C HIS A 265 -11.56 -5.89 -6.07
N PHE A 266 -11.81 -4.58 -5.97
CA PHE A 266 -13.14 -3.96 -6.16
C PHE A 266 -13.02 -2.45 -6.44
N HIS A 267 -14.07 -1.87 -6.99
CA HIS A 267 -14.28 -0.43 -7.06
C HIS A 267 -15.17 0.00 -5.89
N LEU A 268 -14.84 1.13 -5.25
CA LEU A 268 -15.65 1.74 -4.22
C LEU A 268 -16.21 3.07 -4.74
N ASP A 269 -17.52 3.11 -4.94
CA ASP A 269 -18.25 4.33 -5.24
C ASP A 269 -18.62 5.02 -3.94
N ILE A 270 -18.09 6.18 -3.72
CA ILE A 270 -18.25 6.97 -2.50
C ILE A 270 -19.19 8.11 -2.82
N GLN A 271 -20.30 8.21 -2.08
CA GLN A 271 -21.18 9.37 -2.08
C GLN A 271 -20.84 10.23 -0.86
N PRO A 272 -20.16 11.39 -1.02
CA PRO A 272 -19.90 12.28 0.10
C PRO A 272 -21.17 13.07 0.44
N ILE A 273 -21.43 13.21 1.74
CA ILE A 273 -22.57 13.96 2.29
C ILE A 273 -22.03 14.87 3.37
N LYS A 274 -22.13 16.19 3.18
CA LYS A 274 -21.67 17.20 4.14
C LYS A 274 -22.83 17.62 5.04
N LEU A 275 -22.57 17.65 6.35
CA LEU A 275 -23.50 18.05 7.40
C LEU A 275 -22.75 18.94 8.40
N THR A 276 -23.37 20.06 8.80
CA THR A 276 -22.90 20.84 9.93
C THR A 276 -23.59 20.34 11.19
N ILE A 277 -22.81 20.05 12.21
CA ILE A 277 -23.33 19.51 13.48
C ILE A 277 -22.85 20.35 14.65
N ASN A 278 -23.70 20.50 15.67
CA ASN A 278 -23.30 21.08 16.92
C ASN A 278 -22.51 20.05 17.74
N PRO A 279 -21.22 20.32 18.11
CA PRO A 279 -20.40 19.40 18.89
C PRO A 279 -21.03 18.98 20.23
N ASP A 280 -21.80 19.89 20.88
CA ASP A 280 -22.44 19.64 22.17
C ASP A 280 -23.52 18.54 22.11
N LYS A 281 -24.01 18.22 20.91
CA LYS A 281 -24.96 17.14 20.68
C LYS A 281 -24.28 15.78 20.50
N LEU A 282 -22.95 15.74 20.37
CA LEU A 282 -22.16 14.53 20.28
C LEU A 282 -21.35 14.36 21.56
N THR A 283 -21.44 13.20 22.19
CA THR A 283 -20.58 12.83 23.31
C THR A 283 -19.17 12.42 22.84
N VAL A 284 -18.70 13.03 21.74
CA VAL A 284 -17.41 12.71 21.12
C VAL A 284 -16.42 13.80 21.49
N GLY A 285 -15.51 13.47 22.42
CA GLY A 285 -14.25 14.18 22.57
C GLY A 285 -13.16 13.59 21.70
N ASN A 286 -12.00 14.24 21.63
CA ASN A 286 -10.82 13.63 21.05
C ASN A 286 -10.43 12.40 21.88
N SER A 287 -10.33 11.25 21.23
CA SER A 287 -9.94 9.97 21.81
C SER A 287 -9.04 9.23 20.83
N ASP A 288 -8.54 8.05 21.21
CA ASP A 288 -7.75 7.21 20.30
C ASP A 288 -8.53 6.75 19.05
N GLU A 289 -9.86 6.77 19.12
CA GLU A 289 -10.75 6.34 18.03
C GLU A 289 -11.33 7.50 17.23
N TRP A 290 -11.54 8.68 17.86
CA TRP A 290 -12.20 9.83 17.24
C TRP A 290 -11.35 11.08 17.34
N LEU A 291 -11.40 11.91 16.28
CA LEU A 291 -10.61 13.13 16.17
C LEU A 291 -11.39 14.21 15.46
N TRP A 292 -11.52 15.39 16.06
CA TRP A 292 -11.87 16.61 15.37
C TRP A 292 -10.66 17.15 14.62
N TYR A 293 -10.61 16.89 13.30
CA TYR A 293 -9.52 17.28 12.42
C TYR A 293 -9.69 18.76 11.98
N PRO A 294 -8.76 19.66 12.33
CA PRO A 294 -8.83 21.05 11.91
C PRO A 294 -8.53 21.18 10.42
N LEU A 295 -9.39 21.90 9.68
CA LEU A 295 -9.20 22.09 8.23
C LEU A 295 -8.11 23.12 7.89
N ASN A 296 -7.78 24.02 8.83
CA ASN A 296 -6.78 25.08 8.67
C ASN A 296 -5.37 24.67 9.12
N GLN A 297 -5.19 23.46 9.63
CA GLN A 297 -3.93 22.99 10.20
C GLN A 297 -3.68 21.53 9.83
N SER A 298 -2.44 21.20 9.46
CA SER A 298 -2.06 19.80 9.21
C SER A 298 -1.69 19.09 10.51
N ILE A 299 -2.24 17.90 10.73
CA ILE A 299 -1.89 17.00 11.84
C ILE A 299 -1.19 15.77 11.27
N GLU A 300 -0.18 15.25 11.99
CA GLU A 300 0.58 14.05 11.60
C GLU A 300 -0.25 12.76 11.81
N ILE A 301 -1.28 12.55 10.99
CA ILE A 301 -2.09 11.33 10.99
C ILE A 301 -2.16 10.70 9.60
N GLY A 302 -2.35 9.39 9.54
CA GLY A 302 -2.58 8.67 8.29
C GLY A 302 -4.01 8.83 7.81
N LEU A 303 -4.20 9.33 6.59
CA LEU A 303 -5.51 9.51 5.97
C LEU A 303 -5.70 8.54 4.80
N ALA A 304 -6.92 7.99 4.64
CA ALA A 304 -7.29 7.31 3.42
C ALA A 304 -7.29 8.30 2.23
N ALA A 305 -6.79 7.87 1.06
CA ALA A 305 -6.62 8.78 -0.09
C ALA A 305 -7.89 9.55 -0.49
N PRO A 306 -9.09 8.94 -0.58
CA PRO A 306 -10.31 9.69 -0.87
C PRO A 306 -10.66 10.68 0.24
N VAL A 307 -10.40 10.34 1.51
CA VAL A 307 -10.63 11.26 2.64
C VAL A 307 -9.73 12.48 2.53
N LYS A 308 -8.43 12.29 2.28
CA LYS A 308 -7.49 13.40 2.05
C LYS A 308 -7.98 14.33 0.93
N LYS A 309 -8.46 13.75 -0.19
CA LYS A 309 -9.01 14.50 -1.32
C LYS A 309 -10.24 15.31 -0.91
N LEU A 310 -11.19 14.70 -0.19
CA LEU A 310 -12.40 15.38 0.27
C LEU A 310 -12.09 16.52 1.25
N LEU A 311 -11.18 16.29 2.22
CA LEU A 311 -10.75 17.32 3.16
C LEU A 311 -10.12 18.52 2.44
N SER A 312 -9.28 18.31 1.42
CA SER A 312 -8.68 19.40 0.65
C SER A 312 -9.71 20.21 -0.14
N GLN A 313 -10.76 19.57 -0.67
CA GLN A 313 -11.86 20.27 -1.36
C GLN A 313 -12.67 21.17 -0.43
N ILE A 314 -12.83 20.79 0.82
CA ILE A 314 -13.62 21.55 1.81
C ILE A 314 -12.79 22.71 2.39
N SER A 315 -11.48 22.50 2.57
CA SER A 315 -10.57 23.55 3.07
C SER A 315 -10.41 24.72 2.09
N SER A 316 -10.75 24.51 0.80
CA SER A 316 -10.63 25.51 -0.27
C SER A 316 -11.92 26.32 -0.47
N GLN A 317 -12.98 26.00 0.25
CA GLN A 317 -14.27 26.72 0.29
C GLN A 317 -14.36 27.63 1.51
#